data_9fc361ba0cb926e998d3bbceda9b89fb
#
_entry.id   9fc361ba0cb926e998d3bbceda9b89fb
#
_cell.length_a   1.000
_cell.length_b   1.000
_cell.length_c   1.000
_cell.angle_alpha   90.00
_cell.angle_beta   90.00
_cell.angle_gamma   90.00
#
_symmetry.space_group_name_H-M   'P 1'
#
loop_
_entity.id
_entity.type
_entity.pdbx_description
1 polymer ?
#
loop_
_entity_poly.entity_id
_entity_poly.type
_entity_poly.pdbx_seq_one_letter_code
_entity_poly.pdbx_strand_id
1 'polypeptide(L)'
;PNQAYVINYLAYTWIEKGIKIKKALTMLERANNLKKNDGYITDSLGWALFRLQKYEKAKMHLKEAVKLMPSDPVINDHYGDSLWMNGDKLQARYYWNYVLSLEKAEEELKIKIEDKLIFGPKLST
;
A
#
# COMPACT_ATOMS: atom_id res chain seq x y z
N PRO A 1 2.28 -9.55 -22.33
CA PRO A 1 1.93 -8.18 -21.90
C PRO A 1 1.11 -8.14 -20.63
N ASN A 2 0.28 -9.18 -20.37
CA ASN A 2 -0.54 -9.21 -19.15
C ASN A 2 0.11 -9.98 -18.00
N GLN A 3 1.28 -10.54 -18.21
CA GLN A 3 1.92 -11.37 -17.20
C GLN A 3 2.18 -10.61 -15.90
N ALA A 4 2.64 -9.36 -16.00
CA ALA A 4 2.92 -8.56 -14.82
C ALA A 4 1.65 -8.33 -13.98
N TYR A 5 0.51 -8.09 -14.62
CA TYR A 5 -0.75 -7.88 -13.91
C TYR A 5 -1.28 -9.15 -13.26
N VAL A 6 -1.11 -10.29 -13.94
CA VAL A 6 -1.51 -11.58 -13.36
C VAL A 6 -0.68 -11.87 -12.11
N ILE A 7 0.63 -11.66 -12.20
CA ILE A 7 1.52 -11.84 -11.04
C ILE A 7 1.11 -10.91 -9.90
N ASN A 8 0.84 -9.64 -10.23
CA ASN A 8 0.44 -8.66 -9.23
C ASN A 8 -0.85 -9.06 -8.53
N TYR A 9 -1.84 -9.50 -9.29
CA TYR A 9 -3.13 -9.90 -8.72
C TYR A 9 -2.96 -11.07 -7.75
N LEU A 10 -2.24 -12.12 -8.17
CA LEU A 10 -2.02 -13.28 -7.32
C LEU A 10 -1.24 -12.92 -6.06
N ALA A 11 -0.15 -12.17 -6.23
CA ALA A 11 0.68 -11.76 -5.09
C ALA A 11 -0.11 -10.89 -4.12
N TYR A 12 -0.87 -9.93 -4.62
CA TYR A 12 -1.67 -9.06 -3.77
C TYR A 12 -2.71 -9.86 -2.98
N THR A 13 -3.33 -10.85 -3.63
CA THR A 13 -4.29 -11.73 -2.96
C THR A 13 -3.63 -12.46 -1.78
N TRP A 14 -2.41 -12.96 -1.97
CA TRP A 14 -1.68 -13.59 -0.88
C TRP A 14 -1.37 -12.62 0.24
N ILE A 15 -0.96 -11.41 -0.09
CA ILE A 15 -0.65 -10.39 0.91
C ILE A 15 -1.90 -10.07 1.75
N GLU A 16 -3.04 -9.88 1.10
CA GLU A 16 -4.29 -9.57 1.81
C GLU A 16 -4.71 -10.70 2.73
N LYS A 17 -4.45 -11.94 2.35
CA LYS A 17 -4.75 -13.09 3.20
C LYS A 17 -3.69 -13.35 4.25
N GLY A 18 -2.58 -12.64 4.20
CA GLY A 18 -1.47 -12.83 5.14
C GLY A 18 -0.71 -14.12 4.94
N ILE A 19 -0.73 -14.68 3.72
CA ILE A 19 -0.07 -15.95 3.43
C ILE A 19 1.02 -15.74 2.38
N LYS A 20 2.10 -16.51 2.48
CA LYS A 20 3.18 -16.54 1.47
C LYS A 20 3.72 -15.15 1.12
N ILE A 21 3.81 -14.25 2.11
CA ILE A 21 4.16 -12.86 1.85
C ILE A 21 5.57 -12.72 1.26
N LYS A 22 6.54 -13.52 1.74
CA LYS A 22 7.90 -13.48 1.19
C LYS A 22 7.92 -13.91 -0.27
N LYS A 23 7.15 -14.94 -0.61
CA LYS A 23 7.04 -15.40 -1.99
C LYS A 23 6.34 -14.36 -2.85
N ALA A 24 5.29 -13.72 -2.29
CA ALA A 24 4.61 -12.63 -2.98
C ALA A 24 5.58 -11.47 -3.27
N LEU A 25 6.44 -11.13 -2.32
CA LEU A 25 7.43 -10.09 -2.52
C LEU A 25 8.34 -10.41 -3.71
N THR A 26 8.87 -11.63 -3.77
CA THR A 26 9.72 -12.06 -4.88
C THR A 26 8.98 -11.96 -6.21
N MET A 27 7.73 -12.38 -6.23
CA MET A 27 6.91 -12.30 -7.44
C MET A 27 6.67 -10.86 -7.87
N LEU A 28 6.47 -9.96 -6.90
CA LEU A 28 6.24 -8.55 -7.20
C LEU A 28 7.51 -7.86 -7.69
N GLU A 29 8.66 -8.25 -7.18
CA GLU A 29 9.93 -7.76 -7.73
C GLU A 29 10.06 -8.14 -9.20
N ARG A 30 9.67 -9.36 -9.54
CA ARG A 30 9.65 -9.80 -10.93
C ARG A 30 8.64 -9.01 -11.76
N ALA A 31 7.44 -8.81 -11.24
CA ALA A 31 6.42 -8.04 -11.95
C ALA A 31 6.88 -6.61 -12.20
N ASN A 32 7.53 -6.00 -11.21
CA ASN A 32 8.06 -4.65 -11.33
C ASN A 32 9.15 -4.56 -12.41
N ASN A 33 9.95 -5.61 -12.56
CA ASN A 33 10.95 -5.66 -13.63
C ASN A 33 10.31 -5.82 -15.02
N LEU A 34 9.19 -6.53 -15.09
CA LEU A 34 8.46 -6.73 -16.34
C LEU A 34 7.72 -5.47 -16.78
N LYS A 35 7.23 -4.69 -15.82
CA LYS A 35 6.48 -3.47 -16.10
C LYS A 35 6.82 -2.40 -15.08
N LYS A 36 7.82 -1.59 -15.41
CA LYS A 36 8.29 -0.52 -14.53
C LYS A 36 7.33 0.65 -14.54
N ASN A 37 7.34 1.41 -13.46
CA ASN A 37 6.54 2.63 -13.30
C ASN A 37 5.02 2.38 -13.35
N ASP A 38 4.60 1.19 -12.91
CA ASP A 38 3.19 0.90 -12.74
C ASP A 38 2.82 1.13 -11.26
N GLY A 39 1.87 2.03 -11.03
CA GLY A 39 1.50 2.42 -9.66
C GLY A 39 0.94 1.27 -8.85
N TYR A 40 0.14 0.38 -9.46
CA TYR A 40 -0.45 -0.74 -8.74
C TYR A 40 0.59 -1.77 -8.34
N ILE A 41 1.52 -2.08 -9.22
CA ILE A 41 2.59 -3.05 -8.93
C ILE A 41 3.52 -2.47 -7.86
N THR A 42 3.86 -1.18 -7.98
CA THR A 42 4.70 -0.50 -7.01
C THR A 42 4.04 -0.49 -5.63
N ASP A 43 2.74 -0.23 -5.58
CA ASP A 43 1.97 -0.28 -4.34
C ASP A 43 1.99 -1.67 -3.71
N SER A 44 1.72 -2.71 -4.50
CA SER A 44 1.72 -4.08 -4.00
C SER A 44 3.08 -4.47 -3.43
N LEU A 45 4.15 -4.07 -4.11
CA LEU A 45 5.52 -4.30 -3.65
C LEU A 45 5.76 -3.62 -2.31
N GLY A 46 5.38 -2.36 -2.20
CA GLY A 46 5.49 -1.62 -0.93
C GLY A 46 4.65 -2.24 0.17
N TRP A 47 3.43 -2.70 -0.17
CA TRP A 47 2.56 -3.31 0.82
C TRP A 47 3.09 -4.65 1.32
N ALA A 48 3.71 -5.45 0.45
CA ALA A 48 4.37 -6.68 0.87
C ALA A 48 5.48 -6.38 1.88
N LEU A 49 6.29 -5.36 1.60
CA LEU A 49 7.34 -4.94 2.52
C LEU A 49 6.78 -4.48 3.85
N PHE A 50 5.67 -3.74 3.82
CA PHE A 50 4.99 -3.30 5.04
C PHE A 50 4.53 -4.50 5.88
N ARG A 51 3.91 -5.49 5.26
CA ARG A 51 3.43 -6.68 5.96
C ARG A 51 4.60 -7.50 6.53
N LEU A 52 5.79 -7.38 5.96
CA LEU A 52 7.01 -8.00 6.49
C LEU A 52 7.71 -7.10 7.51
N GLN A 53 7.08 -6.01 7.92
CA GLN A 53 7.60 -5.05 8.90
C GLN A 53 8.88 -4.34 8.45
N LYS A 54 9.09 -4.25 7.14
CA LYS A 54 10.20 -3.49 6.56
C LYS A 54 9.68 -2.09 6.22
N TYR A 55 9.41 -1.32 7.26
CA TYR A 55 8.63 -0.08 7.14
C TYR A 55 9.35 1.01 6.36
N GLU A 56 10.67 1.14 6.49
CA GLU A 56 11.41 2.16 5.76
C GLU A 56 11.41 1.89 4.26
N LYS A 57 11.67 0.64 3.88
CA LYS A 57 11.62 0.26 2.47
C LYS A 57 10.21 0.37 1.91
N ALA A 58 9.22 -0.02 2.71
CA ALA A 58 7.81 0.10 2.31
C ALA A 58 7.47 1.56 2.00
N LYS A 59 7.89 2.49 2.85
CA LYS A 59 7.64 3.91 2.65
C LYS A 59 8.22 4.40 1.33
N MET A 60 9.44 3.98 0.99
CA MET A 60 10.07 4.38 -0.27
C MET A 60 9.24 3.96 -1.49
N HIS A 61 8.80 2.71 -1.52
CA HIS A 61 8.00 2.21 -2.63
C HIS A 61 6.61 2.82 -2.66
N LEU A 62 5.98 2.98 -1.50
CA LEU A 62 4.64 3.55 -1.43
C LEU A 62 4.64 5.04 -1.80
N LYS A 63 5.70 5.76 -1.47
CA LYS A 63 5.87 7.14 -1.92
C LYS A 63 5.90 7.20 -3.45
N GLU A 64 6.63 6.29 -4.07
CA GLU A 64 6.70 6.23 -5.53
C GLU A 64 5.33 5.88 -6.13
N ALA A 65 4.61 4.96 -5.50
CA ALA A 65 3.27 4.58 -5.96
C ALA A 65 2.32 5.80 -5.92
N VAL A 66 2.39 6.60 -4.87
CA VAL A 66 1.58 7.83 -4.76
C VAL A 66 1.94 8.81 -5.88
N LYS A 67 3.23 8.94 -6.22
CA LYS A 67 3.64 9.80 -7.33
C LYS A 67 3.05 9.34 -8.65
N LEU A 68 2.98 8.03 -8.85
CA LEU A 68 2.44 7.45 -10.08
C LEU A 68 0.92 7.53 -10.13
N MET A 69 0.26 7.42 -8.98
CA MET A 69 -1.21 7.43 -8.89
C MET A 69 -1.67 8.27 -7.70
N PRO A 70 -1.57 9.61 -7.84
CA PRO A 70 -1.77 10.51 -6.68
C PRO A 70 -3.18 10.55 -6.12
N SER A 71 -4.19 10.11 -6.87
CA SER A 71 -5.57 10.12 -6.37
C SER A 71 -6.14 8.74 -6.09
N ASP A 72 -5.32 7.71 -6.04
CA ASP A 72 -5.82 6.38 -5.72
C ASP A 72 -6.02 6.26 -4.20
N PRO A 73 -7.25 5.95 -3.74
CA PRO A 73 -7.52 5.93 -2.30
C PRO A 73 -6.72 4.88 -1.54
N VAL A 74 -6.60 3.67 -2.08
CA VAL A 74 -5.92 2.57 -1.41
C VAL A 74 -4.42 2.84 -1.31
N ILE A 75 -3.82 3.35 -2.37
CA ILE A 75 -2.39 3.66 -2.39
C ILE A 75 -2.06 4.75 -1.37
N ASN A 76 -2.89 5.80 -1.29
CA ASN A 76 -2.70 6.86 -0.30
C ASN A 76 -2.86 6.34 1.13
N ASP A 77 -3.80 5.42 1.35
CA ASP A 77 -3.98 4.80 2.65
C ASP A 77 -2.75 3.97 3.04
N HIS A 78 -2.25 3.15 2.14
CA HIS A 78 -1.04 2.36 2.40
C HIS A 78 0.16 3.25 2.72
N TYR A 79 0.31 4.35 1.98
CA TYR A 79 1.39 5.29 2.23
C TYR A 79 1.25 5.93 3.62
N GLY A 80 0.02 6.30 3.99
CA GLY A 80 -0.26 6.81 5.32
C GLY A 80 0.17 5.83 6.42
N ASP A 81 -0.16 4.55 6.25
CA ASP A 81 0.26 3.51 7.20
C ASP A 81 1.78 3.46 7.33
N SER A 82 2.49 3.54 6.20
CA SER A 82 3.96 3.47 6.22
C SER A 82 4.57 4.70 6.88
N LEU A 83 3.99 5.87 6.67
CA LEU A 83 4.46 7.09 7.33
C LEU A 83 4.28 6.98 8.85
N TRP A 84 3.14 6.48 9.28
CA TRP A 84 2.87 6.29 10.70
C TRP A 84 3.92 5.37 11.35
N MET A 85 4.19 4.25 10.71
CA MET A 85 5.14 3.27 11.25
C MET A 85 6.59 3.78 11.23
N ASN A 86 6.88 4.79 10.44
CA ASN A 86 8.19 5.45 10.42
C ASN A 86 8.25 6.66 11.35
N GLY A 87 7.20 6.91 12.12
CA GLY A 87 7.15 8.02 13.07
C GLY A 87 6.64 9.34 12.53
N ASP A 88 6.30 9.39 11.23
CA ASP A 88 5.81 10.61 10.56
C ASP A 88 4.29 10.71 10.72
N LYS A 89 3.83 10.82 11.95
CA LYS A 89 2.40 10.73 12.26
C LYS A 89 1.57 11.87 11.71
N LEU A 90 2.12 13.07 11.67
CA LEU A 90 1.41 14.21 11.12
C LEU A 90 1.16 14.04 9.63
N GLN A 91 2.19 13.62 8.89
CA GLN A 91 2.05 13.35 7.45
C GLN A 91 1.11 12.18 7.19
N ALA A 92 1.16 11.13 8.03
CA ALA A 92 0.24 10.01 7.89
C ALA A 92 -1.21 10.49 7.94
N ARG A 93 -1.52 11.34 8.90
CA ARG A 93 -2.86 11.90 9.05
C ARG A 93 -3.26 12.76 7.84
N TYR A 94 -2.31 13.49 7.26
CA TYR A 94 -2.57 14.27 6.06
C TYR A 94 -3.06 13.35 4.92
N TYR A 95 -2.37 12.24 4.68
CA TYR A 95 -2.75 11.35 3.59
C TYR A 95 -4.06 10.62 3.88
N TRP A 96 -4.31 10.22 5.11
CA TRP A 96 -5.60 9.61 5.47
C TRP A 96 -6.75 10.60 5.31
N ASN A 97 -6.57 11.85 5.73
CA ASN A 97 -7.59 12.87 5.54
C ASN A 97 -7.84 13.14 4.06
N TYR A 98 -6.78 13.08 3.26
CA TYR A 98 -6.93 13.24 1.82
C TYR A 98 -7.83 12.15 1.25
N VAL A 99 -7.65 10.89 1.68
CA VAL A 99 -8.50 9.78 1.21
C VAL A 99 -9.96 10.06 1.56
N LEU A 100 -10.23 10.57 2.76
CA LEU A 100 -11.61 10.89 3.16
C LEU A 100 -12.26 11.93 2.25
N SER A 101 -11.45 12.79 1.61
CA SER A 101 -11.96 13.81 0.71
C SER A 101 -12.26 13.29 -0.70
N LEU A 102 -11.83 12.07 -1.03
CA LEU A 102 -12.00 11.51 -2.37
C LEU A 102 -13.37 10.87 -2.52
N GLU A 103 -14.15 11.32 -3.50
CA GLU A 103 -15.46 10.74 -3.77
C GLU A 103 -15.38 9.26 -4.11
N LYS A 104 -14.35 8.88 -4.85
CA LYS A 104 -14.20 7.48 -5.29
C LYS A 104 -13.74 6.53 -4.20
N ALA A 105 -13.37 7.03 -3.03
CA ALA A 105 -13.00 6.15 -1.92
C ALA A 105 -14.24 5.43 -1.42
N GLU A 106 -14.13 4.10 -1.28
CA GLU A 106 -15.25 3.30 -0.81
C GLU A 106 -15.56 3.59 0.65
N GLU A 107 -16.84 3.50 1.01
CA GLU A 107 -17.30 3.80 2.36
C GLU A 107 -16.60 2.96 3.41
N GLU A 108 -16.40 1.68 3.12
CA GLU A 108 -15.72 0.77 4.02
C GLU A 108 -14.28 1.24 4.31
N LEU A 109 -13.58 1.72 3.30
CA LEU A 109 -12.24 2.27 3.47
C LEU A 109 -12.27 3.53 4.32
N LYS A 110 -13.25 4.41 4.08
CA LYS A 110 -13.37 5.64 4.86
C LYS A 110 -13.58 5.36 6.34
N ILE A 111 -14.40 4.36 6.67
CA ILE A 111 -14.63 3.96 8.05
C ILE A 111 -13.34 3.50 8.71
N LYS A 112 -12.56 2.67 8.01
CA LYS A 112 -11.27 2.21 8.52
C LYS A 112 -10.31 3.37 8.77
N ILE A 113 -10.31 4.35 7.88
CA ILE A 113 -9.42 5.49 8.00
C ILE A 113 -9.83 6.39 9.17
N GLU A 114 -11.12 6.58 9.40
CA GLU A 114 -11.57 7.33 10.57
C GLU A 114 -11.07 6.69 11.86
N ASP A 115 -11.08 5.35 11.91
CA ASP A 115 -10.53 4.62 13.04
C ASP A 115 -9.02 4.84 13.18
N LYS A 116 -8.29 4.81 12.07
CA LYS A 116 -6.84 5.04 12.08
C LYS A 116 -6.47 6.43 12.55
N LEU A 117 -7.29 7.43 12.24
CA LEU A 117 -7.04 8.79 12.68
C LEU A 117 -7.10 8.93 14.20
N ILE A 118 -7.82 8.05 14.86
CA ILE A 118 -7.94 8.05 16.32
C ILE A 118 -6.90 7.14 16.96
N PHE A 119 -6.76 5.92 16.47
CA PHE A 119 -5.99 4.87 17.13
C PHE A 119 -4.71 4.44 16.40
N GLY A 120 -4.48 4.97 15.20
CA GLY A 120 -3.40 4.47 14.33
C GLY A 120 -3.80 3.18 13.63
N PRO A 121 -2.93 2.67 12.75
CA PRO A 121 -3.22 1.44 12.01
C PRO A 121 -3.24 0.24 12.93
N LYS A 122 -4.13 -0.72 12.62
CA LYS A 122 -4.13 -2.01 13.30
C LYS A 122 -3.17 -2.93 12.58
N LEU A 123 -2.20 -3.47 13.31
CA LEU A 123 -1.25 -4.40 12.74
C LEU A 123 -1.79 -5.82 12.86
N SER A 124 -1.80 -6.54 11.74
CA SER A 124 -2.16 -7.95 11.75
C SER A 124 -1.07 -8.73 12.44
N THR A 125 -1.46 -9.59 13.32
CA THR A 125 -0.52 -10.52 13.95
C THR A 125 -0.43 -11.80 13.14
#